data_132cb277296f64714e0e0a28e9c2b938
#
_entry.id   132cb277296f64714e0e0a28e9c2b938
#
_cell.length_a   1.000
_cell.length_b   1.000
_cell.length_c   1.000
_cell.angle_alpha   90.00
_cell.angle_beta   90.00
_cell.angle_gamma   90.00
#
_symmetry.space_group_name_H-M   'P 1'
#
loop_
_entity.id
_entity.type
_entity.pdbx_description
1 polymer ?
#
loop_
_entity_poly.entity_id
_entity_poly.type
_entity_poly.pdbx_seq_one_letter_code
_entity_poly.pdbx_strand_id
1 'polypeptide(L)'
;WDLLQFHVTTFFDNTISKIPPARHRSGQPLKTITERIKGKEGRIRKNIAGKRVNYSGRTVISPDPFIKINEVGIPFEIAKIVTVAETVNDINKKKLIKLIEKGEEYPGANYIIRPDGKRKKISVELKDEIISEISPGYIVERHLQDGDIVLFNRHPSLHRGSLMAHFVKVLPGKTFRMHPAVCTPY
;
A
#
# COMPACT_ATOMS: atom_id res chain seq x y z
N TRP A 1 31.46 24.37 30.85
CA TRP A 1 30.59 23.25 31.21
C TRP A 1 29.11 23.60 30.98
N ASP A 2 28.64 24.68 31.56
CA ASP A 2 27.21 25.07 31.50
C ASP A 2 26.68 25.23 30.05
N LEU A 3 27.50 25.85 29.19
CA LEU A 3 27.15 26.00 27.78
C LEU A 3 27.06 24.64 27.06
N LEU A 4 27.98 23.75 27.33
CA LEU A 4 27.96 22.39 26.80
C LEU A 4 26.75 21.62 27.31
N GLN A 5 26.46 21.70 28.60
CA GLN A 5 25.29 21.10 29.23
C GLN A 5 23.99 21.63 28.62
N PHE A 6 23.90 22.95 28.40
CA PHE A 6 22.75 23.55 27.72
C PHE A 6 22.54 22.97 26.32
N HIS A 7 23.59 22.90 25.51
CA HIS A 7 23.47 22.37 24.16
C HIS A 7 23.12 20.89 24.11
N VAL A 8 23.70 20.08 25.00
CA VAL A 8 23.36 18.65 25.11
C VAL A 8 21.92 18.48 25.55
N THR A 9 21.48 19.19 26.58
CA THR A 9 20.11 19.12 27.09
C THR A 9 19.09 19.54 26.01
N THR A 10 19.30 20.67 25.35
CA THR A 10 18.40 21.19 24.30
C THR A 10 18.45 20.39 23.00
N PHE A 11 19.48 19.57 22.78
CA PHE A 11 19.53 18.62 21.67
C PHE A 11 18.59 17.43 21.91
N PHE A 12 18.52 16.94 23.15
CA PHE A 12 17.59 15.87 23.51
C PHE A 12 16.16 16.38 23.68
N ASP A 13 15.97 17.44 24.45
CA ASP A 13 14.66 18.01 24.72
C ASP A 13 14.73 19.53 24.87
N ASN A 14 14.04 20.23 23.98
CA ASN A 14 13.98 21.69 23.94
C ASN A 14 12.69 22.25 24.59
N THR A 15 11.92 21.35 25.24
CA THR A 15 10.64 21.71 25.90
C THR A 15 10.72 21.74 27.41
N ILE A 16 11.95 21.61 27.96
CA ILE A 16 12.18 21.57 29.41
C ILE A 16 11.83 22.93 30.02
N SER A 17 10.96 22.92 31.03
CA SER A 17 10.59 24.13 31.77
C SER A 17 11.83 24.74 32.48
N LYS A 18 11.89 26.07 32.54
CA LYS A 18 12.98 26.88 33.13
C LYS A 18 14.28 26.97 32.31
N ILE A 19 14.40 26.29 31.18
CA ILE A 19 15.52 26.45 30.26
C ILE A 19 15.01 27.15 28.99
N PRO A 20 15.64 28.27 28.54
CA PRO A 20 15.23 28.91 27.30
C PRO A 20 15.47 27.97 26.12
N PRO A 21 14.49 27.81 25.20
CA PRO A 21 14.64 26.89 24.08
C PRO A 21 15.72 27.36 23.10
N ALA A 22 16.54 26.42 22.65
CA ALA A 22 17.47 26.66 21.55
C ALA A 22 16.71 26.97 20.26
N ARG A 23 17.07 28.07 19.57
CA ARG A 23 16.36 28.58 18.39
C ARG A 23 17.28 28.68 17.19
N HIS A 24 16.70 28.55 16.02
CA HIS A 24 17.33 28.86 14.75
C HIS A 24 17.43 30.38 14.57
N ARG A 25 18.25 30.87 13.64
CA ARG A 25 18.38 32.30 13.32
C ARG A 25 17.05 32.97 12.96
N SER A 26 16.08 32.20 12.42
CA SER A 26 14.71 32.64 12.11
C SER A 26 13.79 32.74 13.34
N GLY A 27 14.27 32.50 14.54
CA GLY A 27 13.46 32.53 15.76
C GLY A 27 12.68 31.27 16.08
N GLN A 28 12.61 30.31 15.16
CA GLN A 28 11.91 29.03 15.38
C GLN A 28 12.72 28.12 16.33
N PRO A 29 12.06 27.43 17.28
CA PRO A 29 12.74 26.45 18.13
C PRO A 29 13.31 25.29 17.31
N LEU A 30 14.48 24.82 17.67
CA LEU A 30 15.11 23.67 17.04
C LEU A 30 14.35 22.39 17.41
N LYS A 31 14.11 21.55 16.41
CA LYS A 31 13.41 20.26 16.58
C LYS A 31 14.38 19.23 17.17
N THR A 32 14.03 18.69 18.32
CA THR A 32 14.86 17.79 19.13
C THR A 32 14.55 16.33 18.90
N ILE A 33 15.36 15.44 19.52
CA ILE A 33 15.15 13.99 19.48
C ILE A 33 13.80 13.64 20.11
N THR A 34 13.48 14.21 21.26
CA THR A 34 12.18 13.98 21.94
C THR A 34 11.00 14.34 21.04
N GLU A 35 11.02 15.50 20.39
CA GLU A 35 9.94 15.91 19.48
C GLU A 35 9.85 15.03 18.21
N ARG A 36 10.97 14.47 17.76
CA ARG A 36 10.97 13.56 16.60
C ARG A 36 10.36 12.21 16.93
N ILE A 37 10.42 11.78 18.16
CA ILE A 37 9.94 10.46 18.62
C ILE A 37 8.54 10.57 19.21
N LYS A 38 8.34 11.54 20.12
CA LYS A 38 7.14 11.72 20.93
C LYS A 38 6.03 12.46 20.18
N GLY A 39 4.80 12.24 20.58
CA GLY A 39 3.63 12.97 20.08
C GLY A 39 2.99 12.37 18.83
N LYS A 40 1.95 13.06 18.31
CA LYS A 40 1.17 12.62 17.14
C LYS A 40 1.99 12.57 15.86
N GLU A 41 2.89 13.53 15.70
CA GLU A 41 3.76 13.68 14.53
C GLU A 41 5.11 12.94 14.68
N GLY A 42 5.33 12.32 15.84
CA GLY A 42 6.55 11.56 16.13
C GLY A 42 6.63 10.22 15.40
N ARG A 43 7.83 9.64 15.40
CA ARG A 43 8.11 8.38 14.68
C ARG A 43 7.27 7.21 15.18
N ILE A 44 6.99 7.14 16.49
CA ILE A 44 6.22 6.03 17.06
C ILE A 44 4.79 6.03 16.52
N ARG A 45 4.05 7.12 16.65
CA ARG A 45 2.64 7.16 16.25
C ARG A 45 2.43 7.30 14.76
N LYS A 46 3.28 8.04 14.04
CA LYS A 46 3.09 8.36 12.62
C LYS A 46 3.73 7.36 11.66
N ASN A 47 4.80 6.67 12.06
CA ASN A 47 5.55 5.80 11.15
C ASN A 47 5.65 4.34 11.58
N ILE A 48 5.54 4.03 12.89
CA ILE A 48 5.65 2.67 13.42
C ILE A 48 4.27 2.08 13.69
N ALA A 49 3.46 2.73 14.53
CA ALA A 49 2.11 2.26 14.86
C ALA A 49 1.15 2.32 13.67
N GLY A 50 1.34 3.29 12.78
CA GLY A 50 0.60 3.41 11.53
C GLY A 50 1.45 4.09 10.47
N LYS A 51 1.39 3.60 9.24
CA LYS A 51 2.11 4.15 8.09
C LYS A 51 1.28 4.05 6.82
N ARG A 52 1.66 4.81 5.80
CA ARG A 52 1.07 4.65 4.46
C ARG A 52 1.50 3.33 3.86
N VAL A 53 0.55 2.66 3.23
CA VAL A 53 0.74 1.36 2.60
C VAL A 53 0.65 1.47 1.08
N ASN A 54 1.37 0.57 0.39
CA ASN A 54 1.27 0.41 -1.06
C ASN A 54 0.15 -0.58 -1.42
N TYR A 55 -0.10 -0.75 -2.71
CA TYR A 55 -1.12 -1.67 -3.25
C TYR A 55 -2.51 -1.39 -2.69
N SER A 56 -2.87 -0.11 -2.63
CA SER A 56 -4.16 0.36 -2.13
C SER A 56 -4.87 1.22 -3.18
N GLY A 57 -6.18 1.11 -3.21
CA GLY A 57 -7.06 1.91 -4.05
C GLY A 57 -8.16 2.56 -3.21
N ARG A 58 -8.73 3.65 -3.70
CA ARG A 58 -9.80 4.39 -3.03
C ARG A 58 -10.83 4.86 -4.05
N THR A 59 -12.10 4.56 -3.81
CA THR A 59 -13.22 5.11 -4.57
C THR A 59 -14.49 5.07 -3.74
N VAL A 60 -15.58 5.53 -4.31
CA VAL A 60 -16.91 5.50 -3.70
C VAL A 60 -17.43 4.07 -3.62
N ILE A 61 -18.18 3.75 -2.57
CA ILE A 61 -18.92 2.48 -2.42
C ILE A 61 -20.33 2.65 -2.96
N SER A 62 -20.77 1.73 -3.80
CA SER A 62 -22.12 1.67 -4.34
C SER A 62 -22.75 0.32 -4.03
N PRO A 63 -24.04 0.27 -3.63
CA PRO A 63 -24.73 -1.00 -3.39
C PRO A 63 -24.99 -1.74 -4.72
N ASP A 64 -24.84 -3.05 -4.71
CA ASP A 64 -25.15 -3.93 -5.83
C ASP A 64 -25.74 -5.26 -5.30
N PRO A 65 -27.02 -5.55 -5.55
CA PRO A 65 -27.66 -6.77 -5.07
C PRO A 65 -27.21 -8.05 -5.79
N PHE A 66 -26.53 -7.93 -6.94
CA PHE A 66 -26.09 -9.08 -7.74
C PHE A 66 -24.70 -9.62 -7.33
N ILE A 67 -24.06 -8.98 -6.37
CA ILE A 67 -22.78 -9.42 -5.80
C ILE A 67 -23.06 -10.24 -4.53
N LYS A 68 -22.26 -11.29 -4.31
CA LYS A 68 -22.36 -12.08 -3.07
C LYS A 68 -21.92 -11.27 -1.85
N ILE A 69 -22.39 -11.70 -0.69
CA ILE A 69 -22.07 -11.03 0.60
C ILE A 69 -20.55 -11.02 0.89
N ASN A 70 -19.81 -12.02 0.45
CA ASN A 70 -18.37 -12.15 0.64
C ASN A 70 -17.54 -11.60 -0.52
N GLU A 71 -18.17 -10.99 -1.52
CA GLU A 71 -17.49 -10.42 -2.68
C GLU A 71 -17.47 -8.88 -2.63
N VAL A 72 -16.47 -8.28 -3.25
CA VAL A 72 -16.39 -6.85 -3.53
C VAL A 72 -16.13 -6.63 -5.02
N GLY A 73 -16.96 -5.81 -5.64
CA GLY A 73 -16.79 -5.38 -7.03
C GLY A 73 -15.71 -4.29 -7.13
N ILE A 74 -14.69 -4.55 -7.92
CA ILE A 74 -13.56 -3.62 -8.13
C ILE A 74 -13.56 -3.16 -9.58
N PRO A 75 -13.46 -1.84 -9.87
CA PRO A 75 -13.33 -1.31 -11.21
C PRO A 75 -12.07 -1.81 -11.93
N PHE A 76 -12.15 -2.03 -13.24
CA PHE A 76 -10.99 -2.41 -14.07
C PHE A 76 -9.81 -1.47 -13.92
N GLU A 77 -10.02 -0.17 -13.82
CA GLU A 77 -8.96 0.83 -13.67
C GLU A 77 -8.16 0.62 -12.37
N ILE A 78 -8.86 0.33 -11.27
CA ILE A 78 -8.22 0.03 -9.99
C ILE A 78 -7.55 -1.35 -10.03
N ALA A 79 -8.20 -2.35 -10.63
CA ALA A 79 -7.64 -3.69 -10.75
C ALA A 79 -6.33 -3.75 -11.55
N LYS A 80 -6.12 -2.83 -12.49
CA LYS A 80 -4.85 -2.67 -13.23
C LYS A 80 -3.74 -2.04 -12.40
N ILE A 81 -4.08 -1.16 -11.47
CA ILE A 81 -3.11 -0.41 -10.66
C ILE A 81 -2.73 -1.17 -9.39
N VAL A 82 -3.73 -1.73 -8.71
CA VAL A 82 -3.53 -2.54 -7.51
C VAL A 82 -3.13 -3.95 -7.95
N THR A 83 -1.86 -4.26 -7.81
CA THR A 83 -1.30 -5.55 -8.25
C THR A 83 -1.16 -6.53 -7.11
N VAL A 84 -1.13 -7.80 -7.45
CA VAL A 84 -0.83 -8.91 -6.53
C VAL A 84 0.53 -9.47 -6.90
N ALA A 85 1.43 -9.54 -5.92
CA ALA A 85 2.74 -10.14 -6.09
C ALA A 85 2.62 -11.67 -6.01
N GLU A 86 2.90 -12.37 -7.10
CA GLU A 86 2.87 -13.82 -7.18
C GLU A 86 4.26 -14.37 -7.49
N THR A 87 4.80 -15.22 -6.61
CA THR A 87 6.11 -15.83 -6.82
C THR A 87 6.02 -16.92 -7.90
N VAL A 88 6.94 -16.86 -8.84
CA VAL A 88 7.04 -17.84 -9.94
C VAL A 88 7.51 -19.19 -9.41
N ASN A 89 6.78 -20.23 -9.72
CA ASN A 89 7.14 -21.62 -9.51
C ASN A 89 6.80 -22.45 -10.76
N ASP A 90 7.20 -23.70 -10.80
CA ASP A 90 7.01 -24.58 -11.98
C ASP A 90 5.53 -24.78 -12.35
N ILE A 91 4.62 -24.70 -11.35
CA ILE A 91 3.18 -24.90 -11.54
C ILE A 91 2.54 -23.68 -12.21
N ASN A 92 2.87 -22.46 -11.72
CA ASN A 92 2.20 -21.22 -12.17
C ASN A 92 2.92 -20.49 -13.30
N LYS A 93 4.18 -20.89 -13.63
CA LYS A 93 5.02 -20.24 -14.63
C LYS A 93 4.28 -20.02 -15.96
N LYS A 94 3.63 -21.05 -16.50
CA LYS A 94 2.87 -20.97 -17.77
C LYS A 94 1.73 -19.96 -17.71
N LYS A 95 1.03 -19.88 -16.57
CA LYS A 95 -0.05 -18.90 -16.34
C LYS A 95 0.51 -17.49 -16.30
N LEU A 96 1.60 -17.27 -15.58
CA LEU A 96 2.23 -15.96 -15.42
C LEU A 96 2.83 -15.44 -16.73
N ILE A 97 3.43 -16.29 -17.54
CA ILE A 97 3.92 -15.92 -18.88
C ILE A 97 2.78 -15.35 -19.74
N LYS A 98 1.62 -16.00 -19.78
CA LYS A 98 0.45 -15.49 -20.52
C LYS A 98 -0.02 -14.11 -20.03
N LEU A 99 0.13 -13.82 -18.73
CA LEU A 99 -0.19 -12.49 -18.19
C LEU A 99 0.86 -11.45 -18.55
N ILE A 100 2.13 -11.83 -18.63
CA ILE A 100 3.22 -10.96 -19.09
C ILE A 100 3.07 -10.64 -20.57
N GLU A 101 2.67 -11.60 -21.41
CA GLU A 101 2.38 -11.39 -22.85
C GLU A 101 1.31 -10.31 -23.04
N LYS A 102 0.28 -10.28 -22.21
CA LYS A 102 -0.75 -9.22 -22.25
C LYS A 102 -0.26 -7.87 -21.75
N GLY A 103 0.72 -7.88 -20.82
CA GLY A 103 1.30 -6.66 -20.26
C GLY A 103 0.30 -5.76 -19.56
N GLU A 104 0.16 -4.52 -20.01
CA GLU A 104 -0.72 -3.52 -19.41
C GLU A 104 -2.23 -3.76 -19.71
N GLU A 105 -2.58 -4.66 -20.64
CA GLU A 105 -3.98 -5.00 -20.90
C GLU A 105 -4.52 -5.94 -19.81
N TYR A 106 -5.77 -5.69 -19.41
CA TYR A 106 -6.42 -6.52 -18.40
C TYR A 106 -6.95 -7.84 -19.01
N PRO A 107 -6.74 -9.01 -18.38
CA PRO A 107 -5.88 -9.29 -17.23
C PRO A 107 -4.41 -9.46 -17.66
N GLY A 108 -3.50 -8.70 -17.04
CA GLY A 108 -2.08 -8.69 -17.35
C GLY A 108 -1.18 -8.55 -16.13
N ALA A 109 0.04 -8.04 -16.35
CA ALA A 109 1.01 -7.80 -15.30
C ALA A 109 1.79 -6.50 -15.57
N ASN A 110 2.14 -5.76 -14.50
CA ASN A 110 2.80 -4.47 -14.60
C ASN A 110 4.30 -4.55 -14.39
N TYR A 111 4.75 -5.38 -13.44
CA TYR A 111 6.15 -5.44 -13.04
C TYR A 111 6.60 -6.86 -12.78
N ILE A 112 7.90 -7.05 -12.95
CA ILE A 112 8.60 -8.24 -12.48
C ILE A 112 9.71 -7.83 -11.50
N ILE A 113 9.87 -8.60 -10.44
CA ILE A 113 10.93 -8.42 -9.46
C ILE A 113 11.86 -9.62 -9.55
N ARG A 114 13.13 -9.36 -9.79
CA ARG A 114 14.17 -10.37 -9.83
C ARG A 114 14.54 -10.86 -8.42
N PRO A 115 15.17 -12.01 -8.28
CA PRO A 115 15.65 -12.49 -6.98
C PRO A 115 16.64 -11.54 -6.30
N ASP A 116 17.34 -10.68 -7.08
CA ASP A 116 18.23 -9.62 -6.58
C ASP A 116 17.47 -8.38 -6.04
N GLY A 117 16.14 -8.40 -6.06
CA GLY A 117 15.27 -7.31 -5.59
C GLY A 117 15.04 -6.19 -6.61
N LYS A 118 15.65 -6.24 -7.77
CA LYS A 118 15.44 -5.22 -8.82
C LYS A 118 14.07 -5.37 -9.46
N ARG A 119 13.32 -4.28 -9.52
CA ARG A 119 12.00 -4.19 -10.12
C ARG A 119 12.09 -3.66 -11.55
N LYS A 120 11.56 -4.41 -12.52
CA LYS A 120 11.54 -4.04 -13.95
C LYS A 120 10.07 -3.90 -14.39
N LYS A 121 9.75 -2.81 -15.09
CA LYS A 121 8.42 -2.61 -15.68
C LYS A 121 8.28 -3.47 -16.93
N ILE A 122 7.11 -4.08 -17.12
CA ILE A 122 6.79 -4.85 -18.33
C ILE A 122 6.29 -3.86 -19.37
N SER A 123 7.10 -3.59 -20.37
CA SER A 123 6.73 -2.79 -21.56
C SER A 123 6.65 -3.68 -22.80
N VAL A 124 6.02 -3.20 -23.85
CA VAL A 124 5.85 -3.96 -25.10
C VAL A 124 7.19 -4.42 -25.67
N GLU A 125 8.21 -3.58 -25.58
CA GLU A 125 9.56 -3.85 -26.10
C GLU A 125 10.35 -4.89 -25.29
N LEU A 126 10.06 -4.99 -23.99
CA LEU A 126 10.81 -5.82 -23.06
C LEU A 126 10.15 -7.16 -22.73
N LYS A 127 8.95 -7.41 -23.26
CA LYS A 127 8.17 -8.62 -22.94
C LYS A 127 8.92 -9.90 -23.28
N ASP A 128 9.46 -9.99 -24.48
CA ASP A 128 10.13 -11.21 -24.97
C ASP A 128 11.41 -11.49 -24.19
N GLU A 129 12.17 -10.46 -23.84
CA GLU A 129 13.36 -10.57 -22.98
C GLU A 129 12.94 -11.08 -21.58
N ILE A 130 11.91 -10.51 -20.99
CA ILE A 130 11.40 -10.91 -19.67
C ILE A 130 10.89 -12.35 -19.68
N ILE A 131 10.18 -12.77 -20.72
CA ILE A 131 9.66 -14.13 -20.87
C ILE A 131 10.80 -15.16 -20.96
N SER A 132 11.87 -14.82 -21.66
CA SER A 132 13.04 -15.69 -21.75
C SER A 132 13.84 -15.79 -20.44
N GLU A 133 13.86 -14.71 -19.66
CA GLU A 133 14.63 -14.60 -18.42
C GLU A 133 13.90 -15.22 -17.20
N ILE A 134 12.57 -15.31 -17.25
CA ILE A 134 11.76 -15.71 -16.10
C ILE A 134 12.05 -17.15 -15.63
N SER A 135 12.39 -17.28 -14.36
CA SER A 135 12.72 -18.54 -13.69
C SER A 135 12.06 -18.61 -12.30
N PRO A 136 11.99 -19.80 -11.69
CA PRO A 136 11.50 -19.91 -10.32
C PRO A 136 12.26 -18.99 -9.36
N GLY A 137 11.52 -18.32 -8.44
CA GLY A 137 12.05 -17.34 -7.51
C GLY A 137 11.87 -15.88 -7.96
N TYR A 138 11.49 -15.62 -9.20
CA TYR A 138 11.03 -14.30 -9.63
C TYR A 138 9.65 -14.01 -9.03
N ILE A 139 9.31 -12.71 -8.87
CA ILE A 139 7.98 -12.29 -8.43
C ILE A 139 7.36 -11.47 -9.55
N VAL A 140 6.14 -11.83 -9.94
CA VAL A 140 5.36 -11.10 -10.96
C VAL A 140 4.25 -10.34 -10.25
N GLU A 141 4.20 -9.01 -10.45
CA GLU A 141 3.10 -8.17 -9.99
C GLU A 141 2.00 -8.18 -11.06
N ARG A 142 1.08 -9.12 -10.93
CA ARG A 142 -0.08 -9.27 -11.81
C ARG A 142 -1.24 -8.39 -11.38
N HIS A 143 -2.12 -8.08 -12.31
CA HIS A 143 -3.38 -7.40 -12.01
C HIS A 143 -4.25 -8.24 -11.07
N LEU A 144 -5.11 -7.56 -10.30
CA LEU A 144 -6.17 -8.23 -9.53
C LEU A 144 -7.07 -9.02 -10.48
N GLN A 145 -7.44 -10.23 -10.06
CA GLN A 145 -8.33 -11.13 -10.78
C GLN A 145 -9.49 -11.56 -9.87
N ASP A 146 -10.53 -12.08 -10.49
CA ASP A 146 -11.66 -12.66 -9.76
C ASP A 146 -11.19 -13.80 -8.85
N GLY A 147 -11.65 -13.76 -7.60
CA GLY A 147 -11.29 -14.73 -6.57
C GLY A 147 -10.07 -14.36 -5.72
N ASP A 148 -9.32 -13.31 -6.06
CA ASP A 148 -8.29 -12.77 -5.16
C ASP A 148 -8.92 -12.24 -3.87
N ILE A 149 -8.17 -12.25 -2.79
CA ILE A 149 -8.63 -11.73 -1.50
C ILE A 149 -8.03 -10.35 -1.26
N VAL A 150 -8.88 -9.39 -0.93
CA VAL A 150 -8.48 -8.04 -0.57
C VAL A 150 -9.04 -7.63 0.79
N LEU A 151 -8.30 -6.78 1.50
CA LEU A 151 -8.80 -6.12 2.70
C LEU A 151 -9.55 -4.86 2.31
N PHE A 152 -10.79 -4.76 2.74
CA PHE A 152 -11.64 -3.60 2.49
C PHE A 152 -11.85 -2.82 3.79
N ASN A 153 -11.64 -1.51 3.75
CA ASN A 153 -11.75 -0.64 4.91
C ASN A 153 -12.55 0.63 4.60
N ARG A 154 -13.34 1.10 5.57
CA ARG A 154 -13.96 2.42 5.56
C ARG A 154 -13.52 3.22 6.77
N HIS A 155 -13.04 4.44 6.54
CA HIS A 155 -12.77 5.39 7.64
C HIS A 155 -14.05 6.10 8.11
N PRO A 156 -14.21 6.36 9.43
CA PRO A 156 -13.30 6.03 10.54
C PRO A 156 -13.36 4.55 10.93
N SER A 157 -12.20 3.94 11.19
CA SER A 157 -12.10 2.52 11.59
C SER A 157 -12.23 2.39 13.12
N LEU A 158 -13.45 2.37 13.62
CA LEU A 158 -13.75 2.40 15.05
C LEU A 158 -13.75 1.01 15.71
N HIS A 159 -13.95 -0.04 14.92
CA HIS A 159 -14.00 -1.43 15.40
C HIS A 159 -13.54 -2.39 14.31
N ARG A 160 -13.34 -3.66 14.66
CA ARG A 160 -12.85 -4.70 13.75
C ARG A 160 -13.71 -4.89 12.48
N GLY A 161 -15.01 -4.62 12.54
CA GLY A 161 -15.92 -4.70 11.39
C GLY A 161 -15.69 -3.64 10.32
N SER A 162 -14.94 -2.58 10.63
CA SER A 162 -14.55 -1.57 9.63
C SER A 162 -13.43 -2.00 8.69
N LEU A 163 -12.81 -3.16 8.94
CA LEU A 163 -11.77 -3.77 8.12
C LEU A 163 -12.09 -5.25 7.96
N MET A 164 -12.53 -5.64 6.76
CA MET A 164 -12.92 -7.02 6.47
C MET A 164 -12.28 -7.50 5.16
N ALA A 165 -12.09 -8.82 5.04
CA ALA A 165 -11.60 -9.45 3.81
C ALA A 165 -12.77 -9.83 2.90
N HIS A 166 -12.63 -9.55 1.60
CA HIS A 166 -13.59 -9.90 0.57
C HIS A 166 -12.91 -10.55 -0.63
N PHE A 167 -13.63 -11.40 -1.34
CA PHE A 167 -13.19 -11.90 -2.64
C PHE A 167 -13.42 -10.84 -3.71
N VAL A 168 -12.46 -10.68 -4.58
CA VAL A 168 -12.53 -9.72 -5.69
C VAL A 168 -13.44 -10.25 -6.79
N LYS A 169 -14.27 -9.36 -7.33
CA LYS A 169 -14.96 -9.50 -8.59
C LYS A 169 -14.73 -8.26 -9.42
N VAL A 170 -14.01 -8.39 -10.52
CA VAL A 170 -13.67 -7.23 -11.35
C VAL A 170 -14.85 -6.89 -12.26
N LEU A 171 -15.31 -5.66 -12.19
CA LEU A 171 -16.51 -5.19 -12.86
C LEU A 171 -16.25 -3.88 -13.63
N PRO A 172 -17.01 -3.62 -14.69
CA PRO A 172 -16.99 -2.32 -15.34
C PRO A 172 -17.57 -1.23 -14.44
N GLY A 173 -17.06 -0.02 -14.57
CA GLY A 173 -17.49 1.14 -13.79
C GLY A 173 -16.34 1.83 -13.07
N LYS A 174 -16.65 2.73 -12.13
CA LYS A 174 -15.66 3.55 -11.40
C LYS A 174 -15.79 3.44 -9.88
N THR A 175 -16.80 2.72 -9.38
CA THR A 175 -17.11 2.61 -7.95
C THR A 175 -16.87 1.19 -7.45
N PHE A 176 -16.51 1.06 -6.17
CA PHE A 176 -16.58 -0.24 -5.50
C PHE A 176 -18.05 -0.64 -5.35
N ARG A 177 -18.32 -1.91 -5.55
CA ARG A 177 -19.67 -2.47 -5.42
C ARG A 177 -19.71 -3.50 -4.32
N MET A 178 -20.74 -3.45 -3.49
CA MET A 178 -20.95 -4.38 -2.38
C MET A 178 -22.42 -4.74 -2.25
N HIS A 179 -22.69 -5.92 -1.72
CA HIS A 179 -24.05 -6.31 -1.39
C HIS A 179 -24.65 -5.34 -0.36
N PRO A 180 -25.92 -4.90 -0.49
CA PRO A 180 -26.55 -3.94 0.42
C PRO A 180 -26.45 -4.31 1.88
N ALA A 181 -26.61 -5.60 2.22
CA ALA A 181 -26.46 -6.09 3.60
C ALA A 181 -25.06 -5.87 4.20
N VAL A 182 -24.03 -5.77 3.37
CA VAL A 182 -22.63 -5.53 3.79
C VAL A 182 -22.32 -4.04 3.85
N CYS A 183 -23.03 -3.21 3.08
CA CYS A 183 -22.85 -1.75 3.15
C CYS A 183 -23.25 -1.17 4.51
N THR A 184 -24.18 -1.81 5.23
CA THR A 184 -24.67 -1.32 6.54
C THR A 184 -23.58 -1.30 7.63
N PRO A 185 -22.71 -2.32 7.80
CA PRO A 185 -21.61 -2.31 8.76
C PRO A 185 -20.50 -1.31 8.41
N TYR A 186 -20.34 -0.93 7.16
CA TYR A 186 -19.40 0.08 6.71
C TYR A 186 -20.01 1.47 6.72
#